data_25bbb7acd07f6aba5114e2af5b4c8ce2
#
_entry.id   25bbb7acd07f6aba5114e2af5b4c8ce2
#
_cell.length_a   1.000
_cell.length_b   1.000
_cell.length_c   1.000
_cell.angle_alpha   90.00
_cell.angle_beta   90.00
_cell.angle_gamma   90.00
#
_symmetry.space_group_name_H-M   'P 1'
#
loop_
_entity.id
_entity.type
_entity.pdbx_description
1 polymer ?
#
loop_
_entity_poly.entity_id
_entity_poly.type
_entity_poly.pdbx_seq_one_letter_code
_entity_poly.pdbx_strand_id
1 'polypeptide(L)'
;KISVSYSVKDTLIKKDARGYTEDGKAVFDAAFAAVDQVVKDGMGEEEKVKAIHDYLIYHANYVNNGDYSTAENWAYGAGGVLLHKEGVCQSYAFAFYMMAISAGLECRFVSGTADGGGHAWNQVKVNGKWYYIDCTWDDPVGGGYENYKYYLSESLWADHIAETAKDLAEDGKYDWEHYYLTGADYAR
;
A
#
# COMPACT_ATOMS: atom_id res chain seq x y z
N LYS A 1 -28.51 15.17 11.49
CA LYS A 1 -27.14 15.09 10.96
C LYS A 1 -27.15 14.12 9.80
N ILE A 2 -26.95 14.62 8.58
CA ILE A 2 -26.75 13.77 7.41
C ILE A 2 -25.32 13.28 7.53
N SER A 3 -25.11 11.99 7.83
CA SER A 3 -23.80 11.38 7.75
C SER A 3 -23.47 11.22 6.26
N VAL A 4 -22.56 12.00 5.75
CA VAL A 4 -22.04 11.81 4.41
C VAL A 4 -21.10 10.61 4.49
N SER A 5 -21.58 9.45 4.06
CA SER A 5 -20.72 8.28 3.86
C SER A 5 -20.02 8.46 2.52
N TYR A 6 -18.76 8.81 2.55
CA TYR A 6 -17.93 8.78 1.35
C TYR A 6 -17.57 7.34 0.98
N SER A 7 -17.50 7.05 -0.32
CA SER A 7 -16.80 5.84 -0.76
C SER A 7 -15.33 5.91 -0.32
N VAL A 8 -14.67 4.76 -0.21
CA VAL A 8 -13.23 4.72 0.13
C VAL A 8 -12.40 5.53 -0.85
N LYS A 9 -12.73 5.46 -2.12
CA LYS A 9 -12.05 6.23 -3.17
C LYS A 9 -12.22 7.75 -2.97
N ASP A 10 -13.44 8.19 -2.64
CA ASP A 10 -13.68 9.60 -2.30
C ASP A 10 -12.91 10.02 -1.05
N THR A 11 -12.87 9.18 -0.04
CA THR A 11 -12.09 9.41 1.19
C THR A 11 -10.62 9.66 0.85
N LEU A 12 -10.03 8.80 0.02
CA LEU A 12 -8.62 8.90 -0.38
C LEU A 12 -8.37 10.14 -1.25
N ILE A 13 -9.22 10.42 -2.23
CA ILE A 13 -9.06 11.55 -3.15
C ILE A 13 -9.27 12.89 -2.43
N LYS A 14 -10.30 12.99 -1.61
CA LYS A 14 -10.64 14.21 -0.86
C LYS A 14 -9.79 14.40 0.40
N LYS A 15 -9.04 13.37 0.79
CA LYS A 15 -8.26 13.32 2.04
C LYS A 15 -9.13 13.63 3.26
N ASP A 16 -10.28 13.00 3.33
CA ASP A 16 -11.28 13.22 4.38
C ASP A 16 -11.80 11.88 4.93
N ALA A 17 -11.30 11.51 6.08
CA ALA A 17 -11.62 10.24 6.76
C ALA A 17 -12.73 10.37 7.81
N ARG A 18 -13.58 11.38 7.71
CA ARG A 18 -14.75 11.50 8.61
C ARG A 18 -15.69 10.30 8.41
N GLY A 19 -16.12 9.72 9.52
CA GLY A 19 -17.00 8.55 9.52
C GLY A 19 -16.31 7.23 9.83
N TYR A 20 -14.98 7.21 9.84
CA TYR A 20 -14.19 6.08 10.33
C TYR A 20 -13.95 6.17 11.85
N THR A 21 -13.58 5.06 12.50
CA THR A 21 -13.15 5.06 13.90
C THR A 21 -11.84 5.82 14.05
N GLU A 22 -11.46 6.15 15.29
CA GLU A 22 -10.18 6.83 15.55
C GLU A 22 -8.99 6.05 15.02
N ASP A 23 -9.00 4.70 15.13
CA ASP A 23 -7.92 3.84 14.63
C ASP A 23 -7.85 3.86 13.10
N GLY A 24 -8.98 3.69 12.43
CA GLY A 24 -9.05 3.75 10.96
C GLY A 24 -8.68 5.13 10.44
N LYS A 25 -9.18 6.18 11.09
CA LYS A 25 -8.85 7.56 10.75
C LYS A 25 -7.35 7.84 10.89
N ALA A 26 -6.69 7.32 11.92
CA ALA A 26 -5.25 7.49 12.10
C ALA A 26 -4.44 6.93 10.93
N VAL A 27 -4.86 5.79 10.37
CA VAL A 27 -4.19 5.19 9.20
C VAL A 27 -4.40 6.05 7.95
N PHE A 28 -5.62 6.52 7.68
CA PHE A 28 -5.89 7.45 6.59
C PHE A 28 -5.08 8.73 6.71
N ASP A 29 -5.09 9.35 7.89
CA ASP A 29 -4.37 10.61 8.14
C ASP A 29 -2.86 10.43 7.95
N ALA A 30 -2.29 9.28 8.33
CA ALA A 30 -0.89 8.97 8.09
C ALA A 30 -0.58 8.85 6.58
N ALA A 31 -1.46 8.20 5.81
CA ALA A 31 -1.31 8.14 4.36
C ALA A 31 -1.39 9.54 3.71
N PHE A 32 -2.33 10.37 4.14
CA PHE A 32 -2.48 11.74 3.63
C PHE A 32 -1.25 12.60 3.95
N ALA A 33 -0.76 12.53 5.19
CA ALA A 33 0.44 13.26 5.61
C ALA A 33 1.67 12.82 4.82
N ALA A 34 1.83 11.51 4.58
CA ALA A 34 2.92 10.98 3.77
C ALA A 34 2.86 11.49 2.33
N VAL A 35 1.69 11.47 1.70
CA VAL A 35 1.49 12.00 0.34
C VAL A 35 1.81 13.50 0.30
N ASP A 36 1.31 14.29 1.24
CA ASP A 36 1.58 15.74 1.30
C ASP A 36 3.07 16.05 1.51
N GLN A 37 3.79 15.16 2.20
CA GLN A 37 5.22 15.28 2.41
C GLN A 37 6.01 15.09 1.12
N VAL A 38 5.65 14.11 0.29
CA VAL A 38 6.51 13.65 -0.81
C VAL A 38 6.00 14.00 -2.21
N VAL A 39 4.69 14.18 -2.38
CA VAL A 39 4.09 14.54 -3.67
C VAL A 39 3.88 16.05 -3.72
N LYS A 40 4.47 16.69 -4.73
CA LYS A 40 4.44 18.15 -4.89
C LYS A 40 3.67 18.54 -6.15
N ASP A 41 3.16 19.77 -6.14
CA ASP A 41 2.50 20.34 -7.30
C ASP A 41 3.43 20.33 -8.52
N GLY A 42 2.88 19.96 -9.67
CA GLY A 42 3.62 19.89 -10.92
C GLY A 42 4.34 18.58 -11.19
N MET A 43 4.37 17.65 -10.22
CA MET A 43 4.90 16.30 -10.46
C MET A 43 4.08 15.53 -11.49
N GLY A 44 4.77 14.90 -12.45
CA GLY A 44 4.19 13.90 -13.35
C GLY A 44 3.87 12.60 -12.63
N GLU A 45 3.14 11.71 -13.30
CA GLU A 45 2.69 10.44 -12.67
C GLU A 45 3.86 9.56 -12.24
N GLU A 46 4.92 9.45 -13.05
CA GLU A 46 6.11 8.67 -12.70
C GLU A 46 6.86 9.26 -11.50
N GLU A 47 6.98 10.58 -11.44
CA GLU A 47 7.59 11.27 -10.28
C GLU A 47 6.81 11.00 -8.98
N LYS A 48 5.49 10.99 -9.06
CA LYS A 48 4.62 10.64 -7.92
C LYS A 48 4.83 9.20 -7.48
N VAL A 49 4.87 8.26 -8.42
CA VAL A 49 5.12 6.84 -8.11
C VAL A 49 6.48 6.68 -7.43
N LYS A 50 7.53 7.32 -7.97
CA LYS A 50 8.87 7.28 -7.37
C LYS A 50 8.88 7.84 -5.95
N ALA A 51 8.23 8.96 -5.73
CA ALA A 51 8.17 9.59 -4.40
C ALA A 51 7.46 8.70 -3.37
N ILE A 52 6.38 8.03 -3.76
CA ILE A 52 5.63 7.10 -2.90
C ILE A 52 6.45 5.83 -2.63
N HIS A 53 7.02 5.24 -3.67
CA HIS A 53 7.89 4.07 -3.56
C HIS A 53 9.06 4.33 -2.60
N ASP A 54 9.79 5.41 -2.82
CA ASP A 54 10.95 5.79 -2.00
C ASP A 54 10.53 6.07 -0.56
N TYR A 55 9.40 6.73 -0.34
CA TYR A 55 8.87 6.92 1.02
C TYR A 55 8.70 5.59 1.76
N LEU A 56 8.06 4.62 1.12
CA LEU A 56 7.79 3.33 1.76
C LEU A 56 9.07 2.54 2.05
N ILE A 57 10.00 2.46 1.11
CA ILE A 57 11.24 1.70 1.31
C ILE A 57 12.23 2.36 2.27
N TYR A 58 12.15 3.68 2.47
CA TYR A 58 13.04 4.40 3.39
C TYR A 58 12.46 4.58 4.80
N HIS A 59 11.13 4.55 4.96
CA HIS A 59 10.48 4.85 6.24
C HIS A 59 9.85 3.63 6.92
N ALA A 60 9.93 2.46 6.30
CA ALA A 60 9.43 1.23 6.88
C ALA A 60 10.47 0.11 6.76
N ASN A 61 10.28 -0.94 7.56
CA ASN A 61 11.06 -2.17 7.49
C ASN A 61 10.13 -3.37 7.44
N TYR A 62 10.61 -4.47 6.88
CA TYR A 62 9.86 -5.71 6.96
C TYR A 62 9.82 -6.20 8.42
N VAL A 63 8.64 -6.62 8.86
CA VAL A 63 8.39 -6.96 10.27
C VAL A 63 9.39 -7.97 10.82
N ASN A 64 9.83 -7.75 12.06
CA ASN A 64 10.76 -8.65 12.78
C ASN A 64 12.02 -9.02 11.98
N ASN A 65 12.59 -8.10 11.22
CA ASN A 65 13.75 -8.33 10.34
C ASN A 65 13.56 -9.54 9.38
N GLY A 66 12.32 -9.75 8.90
CA GLY A 66 11.97 -10.80 7.95
C GLY A 66 11.33 -12.04 8.56
N ASP A 67 11.26 -12.17 9.87
CA ASP A 67 10.52 -13.24 10.53
C ASP A 67 9.07 -12.82 10.80
N TYR A 68 8.19 -13.11 9.85
CA TYR A 68 6.76 -12.82 9.99
C TYR A 68 5.99 -13.87 10.80
N SER A 69 6.64 -14.93 11.28
CA SER A 69 5.96 -16.02 11.99
C SER A 69 5.31 -15.59 13.30
N THR A 70 5.77 -14.49 13.89
CA THR A 70 5.25 -13.87 15.11
C THR A 70 4.61 -12.51 14.86
N ALA A 71 4.32 -12.15 13.61
CA ALA A 71 3.75 -10.86 13.28
C ALA A 71 2.32 -10.73 13.86
N GLU A 72 2.08 -9.62 14.53
CA GLU A 72 0.75 -9.27 15.03
C GLU A 72 -0.16 -8.79 13.89
N ASN A 73 -1.47 -8.83 14.10
CA ASN A 73 -2.47 -8.48 13.08
C ASN A 73 -2.25 -7.09 12.46
N TRP A 74 -1.84 -6.10 13.23
CA TRP A 74 -1.57 -4.75 12.73
C TRP A 74 -0.51 -4.71 11.60
N ALA A 75 0.43 -5.66 11.59
CA ALA A 75 1.46 -5.75 10.55
C ALA A 75 0.92 -6.13 9.16
N TYR A 76 -0.34 -6.56 9.07
CA TYR A 76 -1.00 -6.95 7.83
C TYR A 76 -1.88 -5.85 7.23
N GLY A 77 -2.29 -4.84 8.01
CA GLY A 77 -2.98 -3.66 7.52
C GLY A 77 -2.03 -2.56 7.06
N ALA A 78 -2.55 -1.57 6.34
CA ALA A 78 -1.76 -0.41 5.89
C ALA A 78 -1.11 0.34 7.07
N GLY A 79 -1.76 0.33 8.24
CA GLY A 79 -1.24 0.94 9.46
C GLY A 79 0.10 0.36 9.91
N GLY A 80 0.45 -0.87 9.54
CA GLY A 80 1.75 -1.44 9.82
C GLY A 80 2.88 -0.54 9.35
N VAL A 81 3.03 -0.37 8.05
CA VAL A 81 4.11 0.48 7.50
C VAL A 81 3.87 1.97 7.71
N LEU A 82 2.61 2.43 7.74
CA LEU A 82 2.30 3.86 7.86
C LEU A 82 2.44 4.40 9.28
N LEU A 83 2.03 3.63 10.30
CA LEU A 83 2.04 4.06 11.70
C LEU A 83 3.17 3.41 12.51
N HIS A 84 3.32 2.09 12.39
CA HIS A 84 4.31 1.32 13.15
C HIS A 84 5.69 1.28 12.48
N LYS A 85 5.77 1.68 11.21
CA LYS A 85 7.00 1.63 10.40
C LYS A 85 7.53 0.21 10.20
N GLU A 86 6.67 -0.77 10.35
CA GLU A 86 6.93 -2.19 10.10
C GLU A 86 5.69 -2.87 9.54
N GLY A 87 5.87 -3.79 8.62
CA GLY A 87 4.76 -4.57 8.07
C GLY A 87 5.23 -5.73 7.21
N VAL A 88 4.29 -6.61 6.87
CA VAL A 88 4.49 -7.64 5.86
C VAL A 88 4.18 -7.08 4.46
N CYS A 89 4.39 -7.87 3.41
CA CYS A 89 4.14 -7.47 2.02
C CYS A 89 2.73 -6.87 1.80
N GLN A 90 1.72 -7.44 2.44
CA GLN A 90 0.34 -6.94 2.36
C GLN A 90 0.21 -5.51 2.91
N SER A 91 0.90 -5.18 4.01
CA SER A 91 0.93 -3.83 4.58
C SER A 91 1.53 -2.81 3.60
N TYR A 92 2.66 -3.14 2.98
CA TYR A 92 3.27 -2.31 1.94
C TYR A 92 2.34 -2.09 0.75
N ALA A 93 1.70 -3.16 0.28
CA ALA A 93 0.81 -3.10 -0.88
C ALA A 93 -0.46 -2.28 -0.60
N PHE A 94 -1.05 -2.38 0.59
CA PHE A 94 -2.18 -1.56 0.99
C PHE A 94 -1.79 -0.09 1.17
N ALA A 95 -0.65 0.19 1.79
CA ALA A 95 -0.15 1.55 1.97
C ALA A 95 0.18 2.21 0.61
N PHE A 96 0.83 1.50 -0.29
CA PHE A 96 1.09 1.99 -1.65
C PHE A 96 -0.21 2.33 -2.38
N TYR A 97 -1.22 1.43 -2.32
CA TYR A 97 -2.53 1.67 -2.91
C TYR A 97 -3.16 2.97 -2.38
N MET A 98 -3.21 3.14 -1.06
CA MET A 98 -3.80 4.33 -0.44
C MET A 98 -3.08 5.61 -0.85
N MET A 99 -1.76 5.60 -0.83
CA MET A 99 -0.97 6.77 -1.21
C MET A 99 -1.10 7.09 -2.71
N ALA A 100 -1.11 6.07 -3.56
CA ALA A 100 -1.27 6.24 -5.01
C ALA A 100 -2.62 6.86 -5.36
N ILE A 101 -3.73 6.34 -4.82
CA ILE A 101 -5.07 6.91 -5.06
C ILE A 101 -5.15 8.35 -4.52
N SER A 102 -4.60 8.62 -3.33
CA SER A 102 -4.57 9.98 -2.75
C SER A 102 -3.75 10.96 -3.58
N ALA A 103 -2.76 10.47 -4.31
CA ALA A 103 -1.93 11.28 -5.23
C ALA A 103 -2.57 11.46 -6.61
N GLY A 104 -3.76 10.91 -6.85
CA GLY A 104 -4.49 11.00 -8.12
C GLY A 104 -4.09 9.95 -9.16
N LEU A 105 -3.41 8.88 -8.76
CA LEU A 105 -3.04 7.77 -9.63
C LEU A 105 -4.10 6.66 -9.61
N GLU A 106 -4.13 5.84 -10.65
CA GLU A 106 -4.89 4.59 -10.65
C GLU A 106 -3.99 3.45 -10.18
N CYS A 107 -4.48 2.61 -9.28
CA CYS A 107 -3.69 1.56 -8.65
C CYS A 107 -4.54 0.32 -8.40
N ARG A 108 -3.90 -0.85 -8.43
CA ARG A 108 -4.47 -2.15 -8.07
C ARG A 108 -3.61 -2.84 -7.02
N PHE A 109 -4.26 -3.63 -6.20
CA PHE A 109 -3.62 -4.60 -5.32
C PHE A 109 -3.49 -5.92 -6.06
N VAL A 110 -2.31 -6.52 -6.05
CA VAL A 110 -2.02 -7.80 -6.68
C VAL A 110 -1.67 -8.81 -5.60
N SER A 111 -2.30 -9.97 -5.64
CA SER A 111 -1.94 -11.11 -4.80
C SER A 111 -1.57 -12.32 -5.64
N GLY A 112 -0.69 -13.14 -5.11
CA GLY A 112 -0.20 -14.33 -5.76
C GLY A 112 0.95 -14.96 -4.99
N THR A 113 1.97 -15.41 -5.70
CA THR A 113 3.18 -15.97 -5.11
C THR A 113 4.42 -15.26 -5.64
N ALA A 114 5.45 -15.18 -4.80
CA ALA A 114 6.77 -14.77 -5.21
C ALA A 114 7.78 -15.72 -4.57
N ASP A 115 8.67 -16.26 -5.39
CA ASP A 115 9.67 -17.28 -5.00
C ASP A 115 9.02 -18.46 -4.25
N GLY A 116 7.82 -18.86 -4.71
CA GLY A 116 7.05 -19.97 -4.16
C GLY A 116 6.27 -19.71 -2.88
N GLY A 117 6.37 -18.53 -2.28
CA GLY A 117 5.61 -18.11 -1.09
C GLY A 117 4.48 -17.15 -1.42
N GLY A 118 3.42 -17.14 -0.60
CA GLY A 118 2.33 -16.17 -0.73
C GLY A 118 2.86 -14.73 -0.65
N HIS A 119 2.42 -13.86 -1.56
CA HIS A 119 2.94 -12.51 -1.68
C HIS A 119 1.89 -11.52 -2.20
N ALA A 120 2.11 -10.25 -1.89
CA ALA A 120 1.27 -9.16 -2.35
C ALA A 120 2.13 -7.96 -2.80
N TRP A 121 1.70 -7.32 -3.90
CA TRP A 121 2.33 -6.15 -4.49
C TRP A 121 1.29 -5.29 -5.22
N ASN A 122 1.69 -4.43 -6.13
CA ASN A 122 0.77 -3.53 -6.81
C ASN A 122 0.96 -3.52 -8.33
N GLN A 123 -0.10 -3.07 -9.00
CA GLN A 123 -0.02 -2.43 -10.30
C GLN A 123 -0.40 -0.97 -10.17
N VAL A 124 0.30 -0.10 -10.88
CA VAL A 124 0.01 1.34 -10.94
C VAL A 124 0.00 1.78 -12.40
N LYS A 125 -0.92 2.67 -12.75
CA LYS A 125 -1.02 3.22 -14.09
C LYS A 125 -0.22 4.50 -14.19
N VAL A 126 0.69 4.54 -15.15
CA VAL A 126 1.55 5.69 -15.43
C VAL A 126 1.44 6.03 -16.92
N ASN A 127 0.99 7.24 -17.21
CA ASN A 127 0.84 7.75 -18.58
C ASN A 127 0.06 6.79 -19.50
N GLY A 128 -1.02 6.22 -18.96
CA GLY A 128 -1.92 5.34 -19.72
C GLY A 128 -1.54 3.86 -19.76
N LYS A 129 -0.41 3.47 -19.16
CA LYS A 129 0.04 2.07 -19.11
C LYS A 129 0.09 1.53 -17.69
N TRP A 130 -0.23 0.25 -17.52
CA TRP A 130 -0.12 -0.46 -16.25
C TRP A 130 1.30 -1.04 -16.07
N TYR A 131 1.86 -0.83 -14.88
CA TYR A 131 3.16 -1.35 -14.47
C TYR A 131 3.04 -2.08 -13.15
N TYR A 132 3.77 -3.18 -13.00
CA TYR A 132 3.97 -3.83 -11.71
C TYR A 132 5.01 -3.10 -10.89
N ILE A 133 4.80 -3.06 -9.58
CA ILE A 133 5.72 -2.48 -8.61
C ILE A 133 5.62 -3.24 -7.29
N ASP A 134 6.76 -3.59 -6.69
CA ASP A 134 6.84 -4.33 -5.43
C ASP A 134 7.76 -3.62 -4.44
N CYS A 135 7.17 -2.76 -3.62
CA CYS A 135 7.92 -2.01 -2.61
C CYS A 135 8.55 -2.92 -1.54
N THR A 136 7.92 -4.05 -1.22
CA THR A 136 8.46 -4.99 -0.23
C THR A 136 9.81 -5.56 -0.67
N TRP A 137 9.92 -5.99 -1.91
CA TRP A 137 11.13 -6.60 -2.45
C TRP A 137 12.18 -5.57 -2.89
N ASP A 138 11.77 -4.33 -3.08
CA ASP A 138 12.69 -3.19 -3.23
C ASP A 138 13.20 -2.67 -1.88
N ASP A 139 12.58 -3.07 -0.77
CA ASP A 139 13.02 -2.79 0.60
C ASP A 139 13.49 -4.09 1.28
N PRO A 140 14.70 -4.57 0.98
CA PRO A 140 15.16 -5.85 1.51
C PRO A 140 15.34 -5.82 3.02
N VAL A 141 15.02 -6.94 3.63
CA VAL A 141 15.22 -7.18 5.06
C VAL A 141 16.64 -6.81 5.50
N GLY A 142 16.74 -6.02 6.56
CA GLY A 142 18.03 -5.60 7.11
C GLY A 142 18.54 -4.24 6.62
N GLY A 143 17.82 -3.59 5.74
CA GLY A 143 18.05 -2.21 5.31
C GLY A 143 19.36 -1.99 4.55
N GLY A 144 19.40 -0.99 3.73
CA GLY A 144 20.65 -0.40 3.33
C GLY A 144 20.92 -0.23 1.85
N TYR A 145 20.12 -0.74 0.97
CA TYR A 145 20.32 -0.49 -0.45
C TYR A 145 19.01 -0.10 -1.12
N GLU A 146 19.02 1.08 -1.74
CA GLU A 146 18.00 1.45 -2.72
C GLU A 146 17.90 0.32 -3.74
N ASN A 147 16.68 -0.17 -3.92
CA ASN A 147 16.47 -1.22 -4.87
C ASN A 147 15.32 -0.81 -5.79
N TYR A 148 15.60 -0.76 -7.08
CA TYR A 148 14.62 -0.50 -8.12
C TYR A 148 14.46 -1.71 -9.05
N LYS A 149 14.82 -2.90 -8.59
CA LYS A 149 14.68 -4.14 -9.37
C LYS A 149 13.22 -4.48 -9.64
N TYR A 150 12.36 -4.18 -8.66
CA TYR A 150 10.92 -4.46 -8.71
C TYR A 150 10.10 -3.18 -8.88
N TYR A 151 10.64 -2.24 -9.64
CA TYR A 151 10.09 -0.92 -9.89
C TYR A 151 9.62 -0.78 -11.34
N LEU A 152 8.35 -0.40 -11.54
CA LEU A 152 7.71 -0.08 -12.83
C LEU A 152 8.07 -1.03 -13.98
N SER A 153 7.65 -2.28 -13.89
CA SER A 153 7.79 -3.28 -14.93
C SER A 153 6.48 -3.51 -15.69
N GLU A 154 6.51 -3.50 -17.02
CA GLU A 154 5.34 -3.84 -17.84
C GLU A 154 4.98 -5.34 -17.75
N SER A 155 5.95 -6.19 -17.43
CA SER A 155 5.80 -7.63 -17.27
C SER A 155 6.09 -8.05 -15.83
N LEU A 156 5.50 -9.16 -15.39
CA LEU A 156 5.88 -9.79 -14.15
C LEU A 156 7.33 -10.28 -14.20
N TRP A 157 8.01 -10.17 -13.08
CA TRP A 157 9.34 -10.76 -12.90
C TRP A 157 9.22 -12.29 -12.86
N ALA A 158 10.31 -12.98 -13.21
CA ALA A 158 10.32 -14.44 -13.32
C ALA A 158 10.00 -15.17 -12.00
N ASP A 159 10.24 -14.52 -10.88
CA ASP A 159 9.99 -15.03 -9.53
C ASP A 159 8.58 -14.72 -9.00
N HIS A 160 7.74 -13.99 -9.75
CA HIS A 160 6.38 -13.61 -9.36
C HIS A 160 5.32 -14.31 -10.23
N ILE A 161 4.23 -14.74 -9.59
CA ILE A 161 3.02 -15.26 -10.26
C ILE A 161 1.82 -14.53 -9.70
N ALA A 162 1.13 -13.74 -10.53
CA ALA A 162 -0.09 -13.05 -10.13
C ALA A 162 -1.32 -13.97 -10.25
N GLU A 163 -2.10 -14.04 -9.19
CA GLU A 163 -3.39 -14.75 -9.17
C GLU A 163 -4.57 -13.78 -9.29
N THR A 164 -4.49 -12.63 -8.64
CA THR A 164 -5.52 -11.58 -8.69
C THR A 164 -4.88 -10.21 -8.83
N ALA A 165 -5.60 -9.30 -9.50
CA ALA A 165 -5.30 -7.88 -9.50
C ALA A 165 -6.62 -7.11 -9.41
N LYS A 166 -6.80 -6.29 -8.37
CA LYS A 166 -8.07 -5.62 -8.12
C LYS A 166 -7.91 -4.20 -7.57
N ASP A 167 -8.86 -3.36 -7.90
CA ASP A 167 -9.05 -2.08 -7.22
C ASP A 167 -9.70 -2.34 -5.85
N LEU A 168 -8.99 -2.08 -4.77
CA LEU A 168 -9.47 -2.35 -3.41
C LEU A 168 -10.71 -1.54 -3.05
N ALA A 169 -10.91 -0.38 -3.65
CA ALA A 169 -12.09 0.44 -3.40
C ALA A 169 -13.39 -0.21 -3.92
N GLU A 170 -13.27 -1.17 -4.84
CA GLU A 170 -14.39 -1.93 -5.40
C GLU A 170 -14.57 -3.28 -4.70
N ASP A 171 -13.66 -3.64 -3.77
CA ASP A 171 -13.73 -4.92 -3.06
C ASP A 171 -14.75 -4.86 -1.91
N GLY A 172 -15.88 -5.50 -2.08
CA GLY A 172 -16.92 -5.62 -1.06
C GLY A 172 -16.75 -6.81 -0.11
N LYS A 173 -15.66 -7.57 -0.23
CA LYS A 173 -15.46 -8.80 0.54
C LYS A 173 -15.03 -8.55 1.99
N TYR A 174 -14.20 -7.54 2.21
CA TYR A 174 -13.62 -7.24 3.50
C TYR A 174 -14.02 -5.87 4.01
N ASP A 175 -14.10 -5.74 5.31
CA ASP A 175 -14.27 -4.45 5.98
C ASP A 175 -12.98 -3.63 5.83
N TRP A 176 -13.10 -2.42 5.29
CA TRP A 176 -11.96 -1.55 5.04
C TRP A 176 -11.18 -1.25 6.30
N GLU A 177 -11.90 -0.94 7.37
CA GLU A 177 -11.28 -0.49 8.61
C GLU A 177 -10.52 -1.62 9.31
N HIS A 178 -11.17 -2.78 9.46
CA HIS A 178 -10.62 -3.89 10.22
C HIS A 178 -9.67 -4.78 9.43
N TYR A 179 -9.78 -4.81 8.11
CA TYR A 179 -8.91 -5.64 7.29
C TYR A 179 -7.79 -4.83 6.61
N TYR A 180 -8.15 -3.82 5.79
CA TYR A 180 -7.16 -3.10 4.99
C TYR A 180 -6.37 -2.06 5.79
N LEU A 181 -6.98 -1.40 6.78
CA LEU A 181 -6.32 -0.36 7.55
C LEU A 181 -5.60 -0.90 8.78
N THR A 182 -6.31 -1.56 9.67
CA THR A 182 -5.77 -1.98 10.97
C THR A 182 -5.29 -3.42 11.03
N GLY A 183 -5.71 -4.27 10.08
CA GLY A 183 -5.41 -5.70 10.09
C GLY A 183 -6.12 -6.50 11.19
N ALA A 184 -7.06 -5.90 11.93
CA ALA A 184 -7.70 -6.52 13.09
C ALA A 184 -8.44 -7.82 12.75
N ASP A 185 -8.95 -7.95 11.53
CA ASP A 185 -9.68 -9.14 11.07
C ASP A 185 -8.80 -10.15 10.32
N TYR A 186 -7.48 -9.95 10.25
CA TYR A 186 -6.60 -10.83 9.47
C TYR A 186 -6.61 -12.28 9.96
N ALA A 187 -6.69 -12.50 11.26
CA ALA A 187 -6.65 -13.83 11.89
C ALA A 187 -8.00 -14.56 11.92
N ARG A 188 -9.06 -14.04 11.30
CA ARG A 188 -10.39 -14.67 11.26
C ARG A 188 -10.62 -15.52 10.03
#